data_7270b11b32e9fa8106e51108ec1ac2e9
#
_entry.id   7270b11b32e9fa8106e51108ec1ac2e9
#
_cell.length_a   1.000
_cell.length_b   1.000
_cell.length_c   1.000
_cell.angle_alpha   90.00
_cell.angle_beta   90.00
_cell.angle_gamma   90.00
#
_symmetry.space_group_name_H-M   'P 1'
#
loop_
_entity.id
_entity.type
_entity.pdbx_description
1 polymer ?
#
loop_
_entity_poly.entity_id
_entity_poly.type
_entity_poly.pdbx_seq_one_letter_code
_entity_poly.pdbx_strand_id
1 'polypeptide(L)'
;MQLTFLEAANGQRLSKRHCPKNGFTPYPHVKSVTSHEHNIPLDNTGLAMLERLILDEGNKGYCLLKGDLKRPLTNESRAGKTNRVAYSNLLVLDIDGITLPDHTNLKTYDAIAVSKLAKTVLRELPPALQDCSFIAQASSSLGLKGDKVSLHIFMLLEHAMPAKAVKLWLQAANFESKLFASQLGLSSNGHSLKFPLDASVADNSKLIFIAPPTFEDGTHDPFSSPADRVVRVSGITETLDLASLMSDISPEVVHQKSNAHKNKLRVQRGFNAKKERLTIATVDNKSEEILENPDRMSIQITDDTNPPYIRCNVNGGDSNAYYFKLEDPTYMFNFKGEPIWSIEKADPDFYKTLFDHYQEEMEKEGRATFPVVLRDYDTDTHYNGIFDPNLNQFTEQFPLVPCAASSIEGFMRSHGRSKPDFIPDGKVVFDPASKSDSVNLTNVPYYINMFRKTEYMLDRAYHEQLSMGDAHKIASSCPLIYKLLTHILGGQSLEVEHFTNWL
;
A
#
# COMPACT_ATOMS: atom_id res chain seq x y z
N MET A 1 1.16 -21.08 -3.02
CA MET A 1 0.51 -19.75 -3.12
C MET A 1 -0.52 -19.74 -4.24
N GLN A 2 -1.51 -18.85 -4.16
CA GLN A 2 -2.48 -18.62 -5.24
C GLN A 2 -1.94 -17.63 -6.26
N LEU A 3 -2.25 -17.86 -7.53
CA LEU A 3 -1.96 -16.95 -8.66
C LEU A 3 -3.27 -16.65 -9.37
N THR A 4 -3.48 -15.40 -9.77
CA THR A 4 -4.69 -14.96 -10.46
C THR A 4 -4.32 -14.43 -11.85
N PHE A 5 -4.86 -15.06 -12.90
CA PHE A 5 -4.76 -14.57 -14.27
C PHE A 5 -6.08 -13.92 -14.69
N LEU A 6 -5.99 -12.90 -15.51
CA LEU A 6 -7.15 -12.14 -15.95
C LEU A 6 -7.30 -12.22 -17.46
N GLU A 7 -8.49 -12.60 -17.87
CA GLU A 7 -8.97 -12.60 -19.25
C GLU A 7 -9.82 -11.35 -19.49
N ALA A 8 -9.65 -10.70 -20.62
CA ALA A 8 -10.55 -9.62 -21.03
C ALA A 8 -11.91 -10.21 -21.43
N ALA A 9 -12.99 -9.75 -20.81
CA ALA A 9 -14.34 -10.28 -21.04
C ALA A 9 -14.84 -10.19 -22.48
N ASN A 10 -14.29 -9.27 -23.28
CA ASN A 10 -14.56 -9.13 -24.72
C ASN A 10 -13.65 -9.99 -25.61
N GLY A 11 -12.87 -10.92 -25.04
CA GLY A 11 -11.90 -11.76 -25.75
C GLY A 11 -10.69 -11.02 -26.30
N GLN A 12 -10.50 -9.75 -25.94
CA GLN A 12 -9.38 -8.96 -26.41
C GLN A 12 -8.07 -9.43 -25.77
N ARG A 13 -7.03 -9.62 -26.58
CA ARG A 13 -5.71 -10.01 -26.11
C ARG A 13 -5.07 -8.88 -25.31
N LEU A 14 -4.59 -9.16 -24.08
CA LEU A 14 -3.93 -8.22 -23.18
C LEU A 14 -2.43 -8.10 -23.51
N SER A 15 -2.11 -7.72 -24.75
CA SER A 15 -0.75 -7.57 -25.25
C SER A 15 -0.57 -6.29 -26.05
N LYS A 16 0.68 -5.88 -26.26
CA LYS A 16 1.01 -4.80 -27.20
C LYS A 16 0.95 -5.33 -28.63
N ARG A 17 0.60 -4.44 -29.56
CA ARG A 17 0.64 -4.69 -30.99
C ARG A 17 1.68 -3.77 -31.62
N HIS A 18 2.70 -4.34 -32.24
CA HIS A 18 3.73 -3.58 -32.94
C HIS A 18 3.32 -3.34 -34.41
N CYS A 19 3.52 -2.11 -34.86
CA CYS A 19 3.15 -1.68 -36.21
C CYS A 19 4.25 -0.82 -36.83
N PRO A 20 4.45 -0.89 -38.18
CA PRO A 20 5.55 -0.20 -38.84
C PRO A 20 5.46 1.33 -38.76
N LYS A 21 4.24 1.88 -38.81
CA LYS A 21 4.01 3.34 -38.87
C LYS A 21 4.11 4.05 -37.53
N ASN A 22 3.57 3.47 -36.48
CA ASN A 22 3.40 4.14 -35.18
C ASN A 22 4.24 3.51 -34.05
N GLY A 23 5.13 2.57 -34.36
CA GLY A 23 5.94 1.83 -33.42
C GLY A 23 5.14 0.79 -32.66
N PHE A 24 4.12 1.15 -31.90
CA PHE A 24 3.25 0.19 -31.21
C PHE A 24 1.92 0.80 -30.75
N THR A 25 0.91 -0.05 -30.64
CA THR A 25 -0.33 0.23 -29.92
C THR A 25 -0.17 -0.22 -28.46
N PRO A 26 -0.50 0.63 -27.47
CA PRO A 26 -0.38 0.27 -26.05
C PRO A 26 -1.32 -0.89 -25.68
N TYR A 27 -1.16 -1.39 -24.45
CA TYR A 27 -2.07 -2.38 -23.90
C TYR A 27 -3.51 -1.89 -23.91
N PRO A 28 -4.48 -2.75 -24.28
CA PRO A 28 -5.88 -2.34 -24.35
C PRO A 28 -6.43 -1.98 -22.99
N HIS A 29 -7.27 -0.96 -22.96
CA HIS A 29 -8.09 -0.62 -21.79
C HIS A 29 -9.29 -1.56 -21.72
N VAL A 30 -9.31 -2.45 -20.72
CA VAL A 30 -10.38 -3.42 -20.53
C VAL A 30 -11.18 -3.06 -19.28
N LYS A 31 -12.50 -2.90 -19.43
CA LYS A 31 -13.42 -2.54 -18.35
C LYS A 31 -13.82 -3.76 -17.51
N SER A 32 -14.03 -4.91 -18.13
CA SER A 32 -14.49 -6.13 -17.48
C SER A 32 -13.55 -7.29 -17.75
N VAL A 33 -13.32 -8.11 -16.74
CA VAL A 33 -12.42 -9.26 -16.79
C VAL A 33 -13.07 -10.49 -16.15
N THR A 34 -12.60 -11.68 -16.54
CA THR A 34 -12.82 -12.93 -15.86
C THR A 34 -11.52 -13.39 -15.22
N SER A 35 -11.56 -13.88 -13.98
CA SER A 35 -10.38 -14.37 -13.27
C SER A 35 -10.25 -15.89 -13.37
N HIS A 36 -8.99 -16.35 -13.49
CA HIS A 36 -8.60 -17.74 -13.47
C HIS A 36 -7.55 -17.94 -12.37
N GLU A 37 -7.84 -18.79 -11.41
CA GLU A 37 -7.02 -18.97 -10.20
C GLU A 37 -6.29 -20.32 -10.25
N HIS A 38 -4.99 -20.29 -9.92
CA HIS A 38 -4.14 -21.48 -9.87
C HIS A 38 -3.36 -21.49 -8.56
N ASN A 39 -3.21 -22.67 -7.96
CA ASN A 39 -2.37 -22.85 -6.78
C ASN A 39 -1.07 -23.54 -7.14
N ILE A 40 0.05 -22.98 -6.67
CA ILE A 40 1.37 -23.55 -6.87
C ILE A 40 2.10 -23.71 -5.52
N PRO A 41 2.97 -24.74 -5.36
CA PRO A 41 3.86 -24.85 -4.20
C PRO A 41 4.95 -23.77 -4.20
N LEU A 42 5.64 -23.60 -3.07
CA LEU A 42 6.73 -22.63 -2.90
C LEU A 42 8.09 -23.34 -2.99
N ASP A 43 8.36 -23.96 -4.14
CA ASP A 43 9.57 -24.68 -4.44
C ASP A 43 9.86 -24.64 -5.96
N ASN A 44 10.89 -25.36 -6.41
CA ASN A 44 11.21 -25.46 -7.84
C ASN A 44 10.09 -26.11 -8.68
N THR A 45 9.24 -26.96 -8.07
CA THR A 45 8.06 -27.51 -8.75
C THR A 45 7.05 -26.40 -9.03
N GLY A 46 6.80 -25.52 -8.01
CA GLY A 46 5.93 -24.37 -8.18
C GLY A 46 6.48 -23.36 -9.17
N LEU A 47 7.79 -23.15 -9.20
CA LEU A 47 8.43 -22.29 -10.20
C LEU A 47 8.27 -22.87 -11.62
N ALA A 48 8.39 -24.17 -11.80
CA ALA A 48 8.12 -24.84 -13.08
C ALA A 48 6.64 -24.73 -13.50
N MET A 49 5.73 -24.84 -12.53
CA MET A 49 4.30 -24.61 -12.79
C MET A 49 4.02 -23.15 -13.19
N LEU A 50 4.65 -22.17 -12.53
CA LEU A 50 4.53 -20.75 -12.89
C LEU A 50 5.05 -20.48 -14.31
N GLU A 51 6.20 -21.06 -14.70
CA GLU A 51 6.71 -20.95 -16.07
C GLU A 51 5.67 -21.43 -17.09
N ARG A 52 5.10 -22.62 -16.86
CA ARG A 52 4.06 -23.17 -17.73
C ARG A 52 2.82 -22.30 -17.77
N LEU A 53 2.36 -21.79 -16.63
CA LEU A 53 1.20 -20.89 -16.58
C LEU A 53 1.47 -19.55 -17.31
N ILE A 54 2.68 -18.99 -17.20
CA ILE A 54 3.06 -17.79 -17.96
C ILE A 54 2.96 -18.04 -19.46
N LEU A 55 3.42 -19.21 -19.93
CA LEU A 55 3.32 -19.59 -21.35
C LEU A 55 1.87 -19.85 -21.77
N ASP A 56 1.15 -20.70 -21.03
CA ASP A 56 -0.18 -21.16 -21.41
C ASP A 56 -1.20 -20.00 -21.35
N GLU A 57 -1.26 -19.27 -20.24
CA GLU A 57 -2.19 -18.15 -20.06
C GLU A 57 -1.76 -16.93 -20.91
N GLY A 58 -0.46 -16.70 -21.06
CA GLY A 58 0.08 -15.69 -21.97
C GLY A 58 -0.30 -15.96 -23.44
N ASN A 59 -0.24 -17.20 -23.89
CA ASN A 59 -0.66 -17.57 -25.24
C ASN A 59 -2.16 -17.37 -25.47
N LYS A 60 -3.00 -17.53 -24.46
CA LYS A 60 -4.43 -17.18 -24.49
C LYS A 60 -4.65 -15.65 -24.57
N GLY A 61 -3.64 -14.86 -24.23
CA GLY A 61 -3.74 -13.40 -24.22
C GLY A 61 -4.08 -12.79 -22.87
N TYR A 62 -3.96 -13.55 -21.77
CA TYR A 62 -4.26 -13.10 -20.43
C TYR A 62 -3.10 -12.33 -19.81
N CYS A 63 -3.34 -11.67 -18.69
CA CYS A 63 -2.31 -11.05 -17.86
C CYS A 63 -2.34 -11.63 -16.44
N LEU A 64 -1.20 -11.54 -15.74
CA LEU A 64 -1.09 -11.94 -14.34
C LEU A 64 -1.41 -10.75 -13.43
N LEU A 65 -2.29 -10.94 -12.45
CA LEU A 65 -2.49 -9.99 -11.35
C LEU A 65 -1.41 -10.22 -10.30
N LYS A 66 -0.72 -9.17 -9.86
CA LYS A 66 0.37 -9.28 -8.88
C LYS A 66 -0.09 -9.79 -7.52
N GLY A 67 -1.27 -9.40 -7.08
CA GLY A 67 -1.87 -9.82 -5.82
C GLY A 67 -3.13 -10.64 -6.02
N ASP A 68 -3.92 -10.76 -4.95
CA ASP A 68 -5.12 -11.56 -4.92
C ASP A 68 -6.39 -10.72 -5.11
N LEU A 69 -7.44 -11.36 -5.56
CA LEU A 69 -8.78 -10.80 -5.58
C LEU A 69 -9.50 -11.12 -4.25
N LYS A 70 -10.44 -10.26 -3.86
CA LYS A 70 -11.33 -10.52 -2.72
C LYS A 70 -12.31 -11.67 -3.00
N ARG A 71 -12.62 -11.91 -4.28
CA ARG A 71 -13.43 -12.99 -4.81
C ARG A 71 -13.15 -13.19 -6.30
N PRO A 72 -13.45 -14.36 -6.88
CA PRO A 72 -13.40 -14.57 -8.32
C PRO A 72 -14.27 -13.58 -9.09
N LEU A 73 -13.85 -13.23 -10.31
CA LEU A 73 -14.55 -12.30 -11.20
C LEU A 73 -15.04 -13.04 -12.44
N THR A 74 -16.27 -12.72 -12.87
CA THR A 74 -16.85 -13.24 -14.10
C THR A 74 -17.46 -12.09 -14.89
N ASN A 75 -16.75 -11.67 -15.96
CA ASN A 75 -17.18 -10.58 -16.86
C ASN A 75 -17.58 -9.29 -16.12
N GLU A 76 -16.76 -8.87 -15.17
CA GLU A 76 -17.04 -7.70 -14.35
C GLU A 76 -15.79 -6.83 -14.12
N SER A 77 -16.01 -5.60 -13.62
CA SER A 77 -14.92 -4.68 -13.31
C SER A 77 -14.10 -5.18 -12.12
N ARG A 78 -12.77 -5.12 -12.26
CA ARG A 78 -11.80 -5.43 -11.20
C ARG A 78 -11.69 -4.32 -10.15
N ALA A 79 -12.21 -3.14 -10.44
CA ALA A 79 -12.07 -2.00 -9.57
C ALA A 79 -12.64 -2.25 -8.17
N GLY A 80 -11.90 -1.88 -7.13
CA GLY A 80 -12.26 -2.13 -5.73
C GLY A 80 -12.22 -3.60 -5.25
N LYS A 81 -11.95 -4.57 -6.15
CA LYS A 81 -12.03 -6.01 -5.86
C LYS A 81 -10.67 -6.68 -5.64
N THR A 82 -9.58 -5.95 -5.77
CA THR A 82 -8.24 -6.44 -5.42
C THR A 82 -8.05 -6.38 -3.90
N ASN A 83 -7.50 -7.44 -3.32
CA ASN A 83 -7.12 -7.44 -1.92
C ASN A 83 -5.81 -6.66 -1.72
N ARG A 84 -5.92 -5.40 -1.33
CA ARG A 84 -4.76 -4.49 -1.22
C ARG A 84 -3.83 -4.81 -0.05
N VAL A 85 -4.34 -5.48 0.98
CA VAL A 85 -3.59 -5.81 2.19
C VAL A 85 -3.05 -7.24 2.18
N ALA A 86 -3.33 -8.01 1.12
CA ALA A 86 -2.81 -9.36 0.99
C ALA A 86 -1.27 -9.37 0.96
N TYR A 87 -0.71 -10.37 1.60
CA TYR A 87 0.71 -10.71 1.50
C TYR A 87 0.92 -11.63 0.30
N SER A 88 2.05 -11.51 -0.37
CA SER A 88 2.36 -12.29 -1.56
C SER A 88 3.72 -12.96 -1.45
N ASN A 89 3.80 -14.23 -1.86
CA ASN A 89 5.06 -14.96 -2.03
C ASN A 89 5.66 -14.78 -3.43
N LEU A 90 5.07 -13.96 -4.29
CA LEU A 90 5.61 -13.68 -5.62
C LEU A 90 6.36 -12.35 -5.61
N LEU A 91 7.66 -12.40 -5.91
CA LEU A 91 8.44 -11.22 -6.27
C LEU A 91 8.48 -11.11 -7.79
N VAL A 92 8.19 -9.92 -8.31
CA VAL A 92 8.38 -9.60 -9.72
C VAL A 92 9.31 -8.40 -9.81
N LEU A 93 10.38 -8.55 -10.57
CA LEU A 93 11.27 -7.46 -10.96
C LEU A 93 10.86 -7.05 -12.38
N ASP A 94 10.30 -5.88 -12.51
CA ASP A 94 9.92 -5.29 -13.82
C ASP A 94 11.00 -4.30 -14.23
N ILE A 95 11.82 -4.70 -15.18
CA ILE A 95 12.92 -3.92 -15.74
C ILE A 95 12.42 -3.23 -17.00
N ASP A 96 12.36 -1.91 -17.00
CA ASP A 96 11.81 -1.13 -18.12
C ASP A 96 12.85 -0.24 -18.80
N GLY A 97 13.37 -0.72 -19.93
CA GLY A 97 14.15 0.05 -20.87
C GLY A 97 15.51 0.51 -20.37
N ILE A 98 16.24 -0.33 -19.63
CA ILE A 98 17.60 -0.04 -19.18
C ILE A 98 18.64 -0.30 -20.28
N THR A 99 19.77 0.40 -20.19
CA THR A 99 20.98 0.10 -20.98
C THR A 99 21.92 -0.70 -20.10
N LEU A 100 22.29 -1.91 -20.54
CA LEU A 100 23.28 -2.73 -19.85
C LEU A 100 24.67 -2.49 -20.44
N PRO A 101 25.74 -2.52 -19.61
CA PRO A 101 27.10 -2.55 -20.11
C PRO A 101 27.29 -3.73 -21.09
N ASP A 102 28.02 -3.50 -22.15
CA ASP A 102 28.38 -4.52 -23.16
C ASP A 102 27.20 -5.21 -23.87
N HIS A 103 25.98 -4.71 -23.70
CA HIS A 103 24.83 -5.20 -24.44
C HIS A 103 24.62 -4.40 -25.73
N THR A 104 24.62 -5.13 -26.84
CA THR A 104 24.18 -4.63 -28.14
C THR A 104 22.91 -5.35 -28.55
N ASN A 105 22.03 -4.66 -29.27
CA ASN A 105 20.79 -5.26 -29.75
C ASN A 105 21.07 -6.41 -30.70
N LEU A 106 20.47 -7.57 -30.42
CA LEU A 106 20.61 -8.76 -31.26
C LEU A 106 19.55 -8.72 -32.38
N LYS A 107 19.88 -9.28 -33.55
CA LYS A 107 18.91 -9.47 -34.63
C LYS A 107 17.86 -10.50 -34.29
N THR A 108 18.25 -11.51 -33.51
CA THR A 108 17.38 -12.59 -33.05
C THR A 108 17.70 -12.90 -31.59
N TYR A 109 16.66 -13.09 -30.79
CA TYR A 109 16.74 -13.47 -29.40
C TYR A 109 16.20 -14.89 -29.20
N ASP A 110 16.77 -15.59 -28.25
CA ASP A 110 16.34 -16.91 -27.79
C ASP A 110 16.32 -16.96 -26.24
N ALA A 111 15.91 -18.07 -25.69
CA ALA A 111 15.86 -18.29 -24.25
C ALA A 111 17.24 -18.12 -23.57
N ILE A 112 18.33 -18.47 -24.27
CA ILE A 112 19.71 -18.31 -23.77
C ILE A 112 20.05 -16.83 -23.63
N ALA A 113 19.74 -16.03 -24.65
CA ALA A 113 19.95 -14.59 -24.63
C ALA A 113 19.14 -13.93 -23.50
N VAL A 114 17.86 -14.29 -23.33
CA VAL A 114 16.99 -13.80 -22.24
C VAL A 114 17.58 -14.16 -20.86
N SER A 115 18.01 -15.41 -20.67
CA SER A 115 18.68 -15.86 -19.44
C SER A 115 19.95 -15.05 -19.13
N LYS A 116 20.79 -14.81 -20.15
CA LYS A 116 22.02 -14.03 -20.01
C LYS A 116 21.73 -12.58 -19.58
N LEU A 117 20.75 -11.96 -20.20
CA LEU A 117 20.33 -10.60 -19.85
C LEU A 117 19.79 -10.52 -18.42
N ALA A 118 18.95 -11.47 -18.01
CA ALA A 118 18.41 -11.53 -16.65
C ALA A 118 19.53 -11.70 -15.61
N LYS A 119 20.49 -12.61 -15.85
CA LYS A 119 21.66 -12.79 -14.98
C LYS A 119 22.51 -11.51 -14.89
N THR A 120 22.65 -10.77 -16.00
CA THR A 120 23.39 -9.49 -15.99
C THR A 120 22.67 -8.46 -15.13
N VAL A 121 21.34 -8.38 -15.20
CA VAL A 121 20.53 -7.50 -14.33
C VAL A 121 20.66 -7.92 -12.86
N LEU A 122 20.58 -9.22 -12.56
CA LEU A 122 20.65 -9.72 -11.19
C LEU A 122 22.01 -9.50 -10.52
N ARG A 123 23.10 -9.39 -11.30
CA ARG A 123 24.44 -9.02 -10.77
C ARG A 123 24.49 -7.62 -10.15
N GLU A 124 23.56 -6.75 -10.51
CA GLU A 124 23.42 -5.41 -9.97
C GLU A 124 22.63 -5.37 -8.65
N LEU A 125 22.13 -6.51 -8.21
CA LEU A 125 21.31 -6.71 -7.02
C LEU A 125 22.05 -7.59 -5.99
N PRO A 126 21.58 -7.65 -4.73
CA PRO A 126 22.20 -8.47 -3.69
C PRO A 126 22.45 -9.92 -4.14
N PRO A 127 23.56 -10.56 -3.69
CA PRO A 127 23.95 -11.91 -4.11
C PRO A 127 22.83 -12.97 -3.94
N ALA A 128 22.02 -12.85 -2.90
CA ALA A 128 20.91 -13.79 -2.66
C ALA A 128 19.93 -13.90 -3.84
N LEU A 129 19.74 -12.82 -4.62
CA LEU A 129 18.91 -12.88 -5.83
C LEU A 129 19.63 -13.61 -6.99
N GLN A 130 20.96 -13.57 -7.03
CA GLN A 130 21.74 -14.24 -8.06
C GLN A 130 21.73 -15.76 -7.85
N ASP A 131 21.68 -16.17 -6.57
CA ASP A 131 21.68 -17.57 -6.15
C ASP A 131 20.28 -18.20 -6.15
N CYS A 132 19.22 -17.41 -6.25
CA CYS A 132 17.84 -17.89 -6.24
C CYS A 132 17.38 -18.33 -7.63
N SER A 133 16.58 -19.41 -7.67
CA SER A 133 15.89 -19.85 -8.88
C SER A 133 14.88 -18.79 -9.35
N PHE A 134 14.79 -18.57 -10.67
CA PHE A 134 13.90 -17.56 -11.22
C PHE A 134 13.37 -17.92 -12.62
N ILE A 135 12.32 -17.21 -13.04
CA ILE A 135 11.87 -17.19 -14.44
C ILE A 135 12.17 -15.81 -14.99
N ALA A 136 12.82 -15.74 -16.14
CA ALA A 136 12.97 -14.52 -16.92
C ALA A 136 12.00 -14.53 -18.10
N GLN A 137 11.30 -13.41 -18.29
CA GLN A 137 10.42 -13.17 -19.44
C GLN A 137 10.84 -11.91 -20.17
N ALA A 138 11.09 -12.04 -21.48
CA ALA A 138 11.28 -10.90 -22.33
C ALA A 138 10.00 -10.05 -22.43
N SER A 139 10.10 -8.79 -22.06
CA SER A 139 8.99 -7.84 -22.25
C SER A 139 8.67 -7.66 -23.74
N SER A 140 7.48 -7.18 -24.02
CA SER A 140 7.00 -6.95 -25.40
C SER A 140 7.89 -6.04 -26.24
N SER A 141 8.78 -5.26 -25.64
CA SER A 141 9.63 -4.29 -26.33
C SER A 141 11.10 -4.70 -26.44
N LEU A 142 11.50 -5.85 -25.91
CA LEU A 142 12.89 -6.34 -26.01
C LEU A 142 13.23 -6.60 -27.48
N GLY A 143 14.39 -6.09 -27.92
CA GLY A 143 14.85 -6.20 -29.31
C GLY A 143 14.22 -5.19 -30.29
N LEU A 144 13.28 -4.37 -29.85
CA LEU A 144 12.56 -3.41 -30.70
C LEU A 144 12.91 -1.94 -30.42
N LYS A 145 13.59 -1.67 -29.29
CA LYS A 145 13.96 -0.31 -28.86
C LYS A 145 15.48 -0.11 -28.78
N GLY A 146 16.20 -0.53 -29.83
CA GLY A 146 17.66 -0.48 -29.84
C GLY A 146 18.25 -1.31 -28.69
N ASP A 147 19.32 -0.81 -28.05
CA ASP A 147 20.04 -1.51 -26.99
C ASP A 147 19.32 -1.51 -25.62
N LYS A 148 18.06 -1.11 -25.60
CA LYS A 148 17.25 -1.08 -24.36
C LYS A 148 16.75 -2.46 -23.98
N VAL A 149 17.05 -2.86 -22.75
CA VAL A 149 16.62 -4.15 -22.17
C VAL A 149 15.39 -3.94 -21.33
N SER A 150 14.36 -4.72 -21.58
CA SER A 150 13.13 -4.76 -20.79
C SER A 150 12.74 -6.21 -20.53
N LEU A 151 12.63 -6.57 -19.23
CA LEU A 151 12.41 -7.94 -18.76
C LEU A 151 11.48 -7.95 -17.56
N HIS A 152 10.74 -9.05 -17.38
CA HIS A 152 10.19 -9.43 -16.08
C HIS A 152 11.01 -10.58 -15.52
N ILE A 153 11.35 -10.54 -14.23
CA ILE A 153 11.98 -11.66 -13.52
C ILE A 153 11.06 -12.03 -12.38
N PHE A 154 10.65 -13.30 -12.31
CA PHE A 154 9.75 -13.84 -11.30
C PHE A 154 10.54 -14.74 -10.35
N MET A 155 10.37 -14.51 -9.04
CA MET A 155 10.97 -15.32 -7.97
C MET A 155 9.92 -15.66 -6.93
N LEU A 156 10.07 -16.82 -6.29
CA LEU A 156 9.25 -17.21 -5.15
C LEU A 156 9.92 -16.71 -3.87
N LEU A 157 9.13 -16.10 -2.98
CA LEU A 157 9.59 -15.69 -1.67
C LEU A 157 9.36 -16.78 -0.65
N GLU A 158 10.32 -16.99 0.24
CA GLU A 158 10.22 -17.92 1.37
C GLU A 158 9.06 -17.53 2.29
N HIS A 159 8.98 -16.24 2.60
CA HIS A 159 7.91 -15.65 3.42
C HIS A 159 7.07 -14.69 2.60
N ALA A 160 5.75 -14.75 2.79
CA ALA A 160 4.85 -13.80 2.14
C ALA A 160 5.11 -12.37 2.65
N MET A 161 5.20 -11.42 1.73
CA MET A 161 5.55 -10.03 2.02
C MET A 161 4.42 -9.07 1.67
N PRO A 162 4.19 -8.02 2.49
CA PRO A 162 3.25 -6.97 2.15
C PRO A 162 3.78 -6.10 0.99
N ALA A 163 2.89 -5.65 0.12
CA ALA A 163 3.22 -4.84 -1.05
C ALA A 163 4.07 -3.59 -0.71
N LYS A 164 3.80 -2.96 0.44
CA LYS A 164 4.57 -1.78 0.90
C LYS A 164 6.04 -2.11 1.17
N ALA A 165 6.32 -3.26 1.78
CA ALA A 165 7.68 -3.69 2.07
C ALA A 165 8.45 -4.01 0.78
N VAL A 166 7.84 -4.78 -0.14
CA VAL A 166 8.43 -5.06 -1.46
C VAL A 166 8.70 -3.76 -2.23
N LYS A 167 7.78 -2.81 -2.21
CA LYS A 167 7.95 -1.51 -2.87
C LYS A 167 9.12 -0.72 -2.30
N LEU A 168 9.26 -0.70 -0.97
CA LEU A 168 10.36 -0.04 -0.28
C LEU A 168 11.70 -0.67 -0.69
N TRP A 169 11.78 -2.00 -0.68
CA TRP A 169 12.97 -2.72 -1.11
C TRP A 169 13.34 -2.40 -2.57
N LEU A 170 12.38 -2.45 -3.49
CA LEU A 170 12.62 -2.11 -4.91
C LEU A 170 13.13 -0.68 -5.07
N GLN A 171 12.59 0.27 -4.30
CA GLN A 171 13.09 1.65 -4.31
C GLN A 171 14.53 1.76 -3.79
N ALA A 172 14.85 1.09 -2.69
CA ALA A 172 16.20 1.04 -2.14
C ALA A 172 17.19 0.43 -3.13
N ALA A 173 16.86 -0.71 -3.74
CA ALA A 173 17.68 -1.40 -4.73
C ALA A 173 18.04 -0.50 -5.94
N ASN A 174 17.10 0.35 -6.39
CA ASN A 174 17.39 1.32 -7.45
C ASN A 174 18.43 2.38 -7.05
N PHE A 175 18.52 2.74 -5.77
CA PHE A 175 19.51 3.72 -5.29
C PHE A 175 20.85 3.09 -4.94
N GLU A 176 20.88 1.82 -4.60
CA GLU A 176 22.07 1.09 -4.21
C GLU A 176 22.88 0.60 -5.42
N SER A 177 22.21 0.14 -6.48
CA SER A 177 22.86 -0.20 -7.74
C SER A 177 23.30 1.05 -8.48
N LYS A 178 24.60 1.15 -8.80
CA LYS A 178 25.15 2.24 -9.62
C LYS A 178 24.51 2.28 -11.00
N LEU A 179 24.24 1.12 -11.57
CA LEU A 179 23.60 0.99 -12.87
C LEU A 179 22.19 1.57 -12.87
N PHE A 180 21.36 1.19 -11.91
CA PHE A 180 19.99 1.67 -11.83
C PHE A 180 19.93 3.13 -11.40
N ALA A 181 20.73 3.55 -10.42
CA ALA A 181 20.79 4.94 -9.97
C ALA A 181 21.16 5.92 -11.10
N SER A 182 22.06 5.51 -12.01
CA SER A 182 22.47 6.32 -13.16
C SER A 182 21.37 6.49 -14.22
N GLN A 183 20.37 5.61 -14.23
CA GLN A 183 19.29 5.58 -15.21
C GLN A 183 17.92 6.00 -14.64
N LEU A 184 17.91 6.53 -13.42
CA LEU A 184 16.71 7.12 -12.85
C LEU A 184 16.19 8.25 -13.74
N GLY A 185 14.92 8.26 -14.02
CA GLY A 185 14.26 9.26 -14.84
C GLY A 185 13.16 10.01 -14.12
N LEU A 186 12.49 10.91 -14.83
CA LEU A 186 11.27 11.58 -14.39
C LEU A 186 10.10 11.23 -15.31
N SER A 187 8.89 11.17 -14.75
CA SER A 187 7.66 11.21 -15.51
C SER A 187 7.63 12.46 -16.43
N SER A 188 6.82 12.42 -17.48
CA SER A 188 6.70 13.53 -18.44
C SER A 188 6.31 14.85 -17.75
N ASN A 189 5.45 14.78 -16.74
CA ASN A 189 5.01 15.92 -15.94
C ASN A 189 5.98 16.30 -14.79
N GLY A 190 7.09 15.58 -14.61
CA GLY A 190 8.09 15.86 -13.56
C GLY A 190 7.63 15.55 -12.13
N HIS A 191 6.50 14.87 -11.93
CA HIS A 191 5.96 14.62 -10.58
C HIS A 191 6.52 13.39 -9.89
N SER A 192 6.91 12.37 -10.65
CA SER A 192 7.35 11.08 -10.12
C SER A 192 8.69 10.66 -10.70
N LEU A 193 9.50 9.95 -9.90
CA LEU A 193 10.65 9.23 -10.41
C LEU A 193 10.19 8.06 -11.26
N LYS A 194 10.87 7.84 -12.37
CA LYS A 194 10.84 6.58 -13.12
C LYS A 194 12.02 5.75 -12.67
N PHE A 195 11.71 4.61 -12.12
CA PHE A 195 12.70 3.66 -11.66
C PHE A 195 13.01 2.66 -12.77
N PRO A 196 14.28 2.38 -13.09
CA PRO A 196 14.68 1.30 -14.00
C PRO A 196 14.15 -0.07 -13.57
N LEU A 197 14.16 -0.33 -12.26
CA LEU A 197 13.45 -1.43 -11.62
C LEU A 197 12.13 -0.85 -11.08
N ASP A 198 11.01 -1.09 -11.81
CA ASP A 198 9.72 -0.44 -11.51
C ASP A 198 9.18 -0.83 -10.13
N ALA A 199 9.28 0.08 -9.16
CA ALA A 199 8.77 -0.16 -7.82
C ALA A 199 7.23 -0.24 -7.76
N SER A 200 6.52 0.19 -8.80
CA SER A 200 5.06 0.08 -8.85
C SER A 200 4.56 -1.34 -9.05
N VAL A 201 5.42 -2.25 -9.51
CA VAL A 201 5.08 -3.67 -9.70
C VAL A 201 4.76 -4.38 -8.36
N ALA A 202 5.20 -3.83 -7.24
CA ALA A 202 4.87 -4.36 -5.91
C ALA A 202 3.39 -4.21 -5.53
N ASP A 203 2.65 -3.30 -6.15
CA ASP A 203 1.24 -3.06 -5.83
C ASP A 203 0.39 -4.29 -6.17
N ASN A 204 -0.42 -4.74 -5.22
CA ASN A 204 -1.31 -5.91 -5.40
C ASN A 204 -2.31 -5.74 -6.54
N SER A 205 -2.63 -4.51 -6.93
CA SER A 205 -3.52 -4.21 -8.06
C SER A 205 -2.81 -4.20 -9.41
N LYS A 206 -1.48 -4.32 -9.45
CA LYS A 206 -0.70 -4.24 -10.69
C LYS A 206 -0.98 -5.43 -11.61
N LEU A 207 -1.14 -5.11 -12.89
CA LEU A 207 -1.21 -6.10 -13.97
C LEU A 207 0.18 -6.31 -14.55
N ILE A 208 0.58 -7.56 -14.66
CA ILE A 208 1.82 -7.98 -15.32
C ILE A 208 1.42 -8.60 -16.65
N PHE A 209 1.79 -7.93 -17.73
CA PHE A 209 1.41 -8.35 -19.05
C PHE A 209 2.36 -9.41 -19.57
N ILE A 210 1.90 -10.67 -19.45
CA ILE A 210 2.67 -11.87 -19.81
C ILE A 210 2.42 -12.31 -21.25
N ALA A 211 1.33 -11.85 -21.87
CA ALA A 211 0.99 -12.23 -23.24
C ALA A 211 2.04 -11.74 -24.25
N PRO A 212 2.54 -12.62 -25.13
CA PRO A 212 3.45 -12.22 -26.20
C PRO A 212 2.83 -11.11 -27.07
N PRO A 213 3.64 -10.14 -27.53
CA PRO A 213 3.15 -9.10 -28.43
C PRO A 213 2.71 -9.68 -29.76
N THR A 214 1.87 -8.94 -30.48
CA THR A 214 1.50 -9.22 -31.86
C THR A 214 2.19 -8.24 -32.81
N PHE A 215 2.45 -8.66 -34.03
CA PHE A 215 3.16 -7.87 -35.04
C PHE A 215 2.28 -7.72 -36.29
N GLU A 216 2.21 -6.51 -36.79
CA GLU A 216 1.60 -6.24 -38.10
C GLU A 216 2.57 -6.57 -39.23
N ASP A 217 2.03 -6.80 -40.42
CA ASP A 217 2.81 -7.03 -41.64
C ASP A 217 3.87 -5.93 -41.82
N GLY A 218 5.10 -6.35 -42.11
CA GLY A 218 6.24 -5.44 -42.21
C GLY A 218 6.94 -5.10 -40.88
N THR A 219 6.48 -5.63 -39.75
CA THR A 219 7.19 -5.55 -38.46
C THR A 219 7.79 -6.91 -38.09
N HIS A 220 9.10 -6.93 -37.85
CA HIS A 220 9.81 -8.17 -37.51
C HIS A 220 9.74 -8.45 -36.01
N ASP A 221 9.36 -9.69 -35.64
CA ASP A 221 9.54 -10.19 -34.27
C ASP A 221 11.00 -10.64 -34.09
N PRO A 222 11.74 -10.09 -33.10
CA PRO A 222 13.09 -10.55 -32.82
C PRO A 222 13.18 -11.97 -32.22
N PHE A 223 12.05 -12.62 -31.91
CA PHE A 223 11.97 -13.97 -31.39
C PHE A 223 11.37 -14.92 -32.42
N SER A 224 11.96 -16.10 -32.57
CA SER A 224 11.48 -17.12 -33.50
C SER A 224 10.22 -17.82 -33.01
N SER A 225 10.03 -17.88 -31.67
CA SER A 225 8.89 -18.50 -31.02
C SER A 225 8.47 -17.70 -29.78
N PRO A 226 7.17 -17.62 -29.46
CA PRO A 226 6.73 -17.09 -28.16
C PRO A 226 7.37 -17.79 -26.95
N ALA A 227 7.68 -19.08 -27.06
CA ALA A 227 8.35 -19.86 -26.00
C ALA A 227 9.76 -19.36 -25.71
N ASP A 228 10.47 -18.84 -26.73
CA ASP A 228 11.83 -18.30 -26.57
C ASP A 228 11.88 -17.05 -25.69
N ARG A 229 10.71 -16.44 -25.42
CA ARG A 229 10.59 -15.24 -24.58
C ARG A 229 10.60 -15.55 -23.08
N VAL A 230 10.43 -16.82 -22.69
CA VAL A 230 10.33 -17.23 -21.28
C VAL A 230 11.37 -18.32 -21.02
N VAL A 231 12.13 -18.18 -19.93
CA VAL A 231 13.12 -19.16 -19.54
C VAL A 231 13.22 -19.27 -18.04
N ARG A 232 13.17 -20.49 -17.53
CA ARG A 232 13.45 -20.81 -16.13
C ARG A 232 14.93 -21.08 -15.93
N VAL A 233 15.49 -20.50 -14.88
CA VAL A 233 16.88 -20.66 -14.47
C VAL A 233 16.90 -21.22 -13.06
N SER A 234 17.54 -22.37 -12.89
CA SER A 234 17.74 -22.96 -11.55
C SER A 234 18.90 -22.26 -10.86
N GLY A 235 18.67 -21.89 -9.61
CA GLY A 235 19.66 -21.34 -8.68
C GLY A 235 20.08 -22.34 -7.62
N ILE A 236 20.85 -21.88 -6.64
CA ILE A 236 21.26 -22.65 -5.45
C ILE A 236 20.07 -22.78 -4.48
N THR A 237 19.28 -21.70 -4.33
CA THR A 237 18.08 -21.66 -3.50
C THR A 237 16.82 -21.70 -4.37
N GLU A 238 15.75 -22.29 -3.84
CA GLU A 238 14.45 -22.36 -4.53
C GLU A 238 13.61 -21.13 -4.32
N THR A 239 13.74 -20.54 -3.12
CA THR A 239 13.03 -19.35 -2.68
C THR A 239 13.99 -18.29 -2.16
N LEU A 240 13.55 -17.04 -2.18
CA LEU A 240 14.31 -15.88 -1.72
C LEU A 240 13.80 -15.43 -0.35
N ASP A 241 14.68 -15.33 0.63
CA ASP A 241 14.42 -14.62 1.89
C ASP A 241 14.60 -13.11 1.67
N LEU A 242 13.52 -12.44 1.24
CA LEU A 242 13.53 -11.00 1.05
C LEU A 242 13.52 -10.25 2.38
N ALA A 243 13.01 -10.86 3.45
CA ALA A 243 12.93 -10.22 4.77
C ALA A 243 14.33 -9.93 5.33
N SER A 244 15.26 -10.86 5.16
CA SER A 244 16.65 -10.65 5.57
C SER A 244 17.33 -9.50 4.83
N LEU A 245 17.00 -9.26 3.57
CA LEU A 245 17.54 -8.16 2.75
C LEU A 245 16.94 -6.79 3.11
N MET A 246 15.92 -6.77 3.96
CA MET A 246 15.26 -5.52 4.38
C MET A 246 15.72 -5.00 5.74
N SER A 247 16.52 -5.76 6.49
CA SER A 247 16.90 -5.42 7.88
C SER A 247 17.50 -4.02 8.03
N ASP A 248 18.27 -3.59 7.05
CA ASP A 248 19.01 -2.32 7.08
C ASP A 248 18.36 -1.20 6.26
N ILE A 249 17.14 -1.43 5.72
CA ILE A 249 16.45 -0.46 4.87
C ILE A 249 15.57 0.47 5.71
N SER A 250 15.99 1.73 5.89
CA SER A 250 15.17 2.77 6.51
C SER A 250 14.23 3.42 5.47
N PRO A 251 12.91 3.42 5.72
CA PRO A 251 11.94 4.13 4.88
C PRO A 251 12.24 5.62 4.73
N GLU A 252 12.73 6.26 5.78
CA GLU A 252 13.08 7.68 5.82
C GLU A 252 14.25 7.98 4.87
N VAL A 253 15.29 7.15 4.91
CA VAL A 253 16.46 7.28 4.04
C VAL A 253 16.08 7.09 2.58
N VAL A 254 15.27 6.09 2.26
CA VAL A 254 14.77 5.85 0.90
C VAL A 254 13.94 7.03 0.41
N HIS A 255 13.09 7.59 1.27
CA HIS A 255 12.28 8.77 0.94
C HIS A 255 13.13 9.99 0.68
N GLN A 256 14.14 10.27 1.53
CA GLN A 256 15.09 11.36 1.34
C GLN A 256 15.87 11.23 0.03
N LYS A 257 16.41 10.02 -0.26
CA LYS A 257 17.08 9.73 -1.54
C LYS A 257 16.14 9.97 -2.74
N SER A 258 14.88 9.52 -2.64
CA SER A 258 13.88 9.73 -3.70
C SER A 258 13.63 11.21 -3.97
N ASN A 259 13.44 12.00 -2.93
CA ASN A 259 13.22 13.45 -3.05
C ASN A 259 14.45 14.18 -3.61
N ALA A 260 15.64 13.85 -3.13
CA ALA A 260 16.88 14.44 -3.61
C ALA A 260 17.11 14.19 -5.12
N HIS A 261 16.97 12.92 -5.57
CA HIS A 261 17.09 12.56 -6.99
C HIS A 261 16.01 13.21 -7.85
N LYS A 262 14.76 13.20 -7.38
CA LYS A 262 13.66 13.85 -8.09
C LYS A 262 13.91 15.35 -8.27
N ASN A 263 14.34 16.06 -7.22
CA ASN A 263 14.62 17.48 -7.30
C ASN A 263 15.80 17.77 -8.23
N LYS A 264 16.88 16.99 -8.16
CA LYS A 264 18.01 17.08 -9.09
C LYS A 264 17.57 16.95 -10.55
N LEU A 265 16.82 15.91 -10.87
CA LEU A 265 16.32 15.65 -12.23
C LEU A 265 15.32 16.71 -12.70
N ARG A 266 14.51 17.26 -11.79
CA ARG A 266 13.58 18.35 -12.10
C ARG A 266 14.34 19.61 -12.53
N VAL A 267 15.35 20.01 -11.74
CA VAL A 267 16.20 21.17 -12.08
C VAL A 267 16.88 20.97 -13.42
N GLN A 268 17.43 19.78 -13.68
CA GLN A 268 18.07 19.46 -14.97
C GLN A 268 17.11 19.56 -16.18
N ARG A 269 15.80 19.30 -15.98
CA ARG A 269 14.77 19.42 -17.02
C ARG A 269 14.09 20.79 -17.07
N GLY A 270 14.56 21.78 -16.31
CA GLY A 270 13.97 23.12 -16.27
C GLY A 270 12.66 23.21 -15.47
N PHE A 271 12.29 22.18 -14.69
CA PHE A 271 11.18 22.27 -13.74
C PHE A 271 11.68 22.95 -12.46
N ASN A 272 10.84 23.77 -11.85
CA ASN A 272 11.12 24.28 -10.50
C ASN A 272 11.27 23.10 -9.52
N ALA A 273 12.25 23.20 -8.61
CA ALA A 273 12.36 22.25 -7.53
C ALA A 273 11.02 22.26 -6.76
N LYS A 274 10.37 21.09 -6.61
CA LYS A 274 9.20 21.02 -5.74
C LYS A 274 9.68 21.25 -4.32
N LYS A 275 9.11 22.24 -3.66
CA LYS A 275 9.11 22.28 -2.20
C LYS A 275 8.51 20.95 -1.70
N GLU A 276 8.97 20.49 -0.54
CA GLU A 276 8.56 19.21 0.08
C GLU A 276 7.06 18.94 -0.07
N ARG A 277 6.68 17.63 -0.10
CA ARG A 277 5.29 17.23 -0.13
C ARG A 277 4.52 18.05 0.89
N LEU A 278 3.49 18.75 0.40
CA LEU A 278 2.58 19.51 1.22
C LEU A 278 2.13 18.64 2.39
N THR A 279 2.50 19.04 3.60
CA THR A 279 1.85 18.56 4.82
C THR A 279 0.38 19.02 4.76
N ILE A 280 -0.50 18.42 5.54
CA ILE A 280 -1.91 18.86 5.64
C ILE A 280 -1.98 20.38 5.85
N ALA A 281 -1.14 20.94 6.74
CA ALA A 281 -1.04 22.39 6.96
C ALA A 281 -0.62 23.19 5.72
N THR A 282 0.23 22.63 4.86
CA THR A 282 0.66 23.29 3.61
C THR A 282 -0.41 23.20 2.52
N VAL A 283 -1.25 22.17 2.58
CA VAL A 283 -2.44 22.03 1.72
C VAL A 283 -3.49 23.08 2.12
N ASP A 284 -3.72 23.26 3.42
CA ASP A 284 -4.65 24.27 3.93
C ASP A 284 -4.21 25.69 3.55
N ASN A 285 -2.94 26.02 3.72
CA ASN A 285 -2.41 27.33 3.30
C ASN A 285 -2.51 27.56 1.79
N LYS A 286 -2.32 26.52 0.97
CA LYS A 286 -2.52 26.62 -0.49
C LYS A 286 -4.00 26.66 -0.88
N SER A 287 -4.84 25.97 -0.14
CA SER A 287 -6.29 26.06 -0.34
C SER A 287 -6.77 27.49 -0.05
N GLU A 288 -6.19 28.16 0.94
CA GLU A 288 -6.48 29.57 1.22
C GLU A 288 -5.98 30.49 0.09
N GLU A 289 -4.78 30.31 -0.44
CA GLU A 289 -4.26 31.05 -1.60
C GLU A 289 -5.10 30.85 -2.87
N ILE A 290 -5.59 29.64 -3.10
CA ILE A 290 -6.43 29.30 -4.28
C ILE A 290 -7.86 29.82 -4.09
N LEU A 291 -8.33 29.92 -2.85
CA LEU A 291 -9.70 30.28 -2.50
C LEU A 291 -9.86 31.76 -2.14
N GLU A 292 -8.80 32.57 -2.18
CA GLU A 292 -8.92 34.03 -1.99
C GLU A 292 -9.80 34.70 -3.07
N ASN A 293 -10.05 34.03 -4.20
CA ASN A 293 -11.01 34.49 -5.22
C ASN A 293 -11.75 33.30 -5.88
N PRO A 294 -12.51 32.49 -5.16
CA PRO A 294 -13.20 31.38 -5.79
C PRO A 294 -14.53 31.85 -6.35
N ASP A 295 -14.69 31.76 -7.65
CA ASP A 295 -16.00 31.38 -8.16
C ASP A 295 -16.39 30.07 -7.46
N ARG A 296 -17.52 30.07 -6.75
CA ARG A 296 -18.04 28.85 -6.10
C ARG A 296 -18.02 27.73 -7.11
N MET A 297 -17.34 26.66 -6.76
CA MET A 297 -17.25 25.48 -7.63
C MET A 297 -18.51 24.65 -7.40
N SER A 298 -19.09 24.13 -8.48
CA SER A 298 -20.13 23.11 -8.40
C SER A 298 -19.51 21.75 -8.60
N ILE A 299 -19.64 20.88 -7.61
CA ILE A 299 -19.09 19.52 -7.61
C ILE A 299 -20.22 18.53 -7.86
N GLN A 300 -20.03 17.61 -8.81
CA GLN A 300 -20.98 16.54 -9.12
C GLN A 300 -20.28 15.20 -9.17
N ILE A 301 -20.80 14.20 -8.46
CA ILE A 301 -20.31 12.83 -8.54
C ILE A 301 -20.64 12.27 -9.92
N THR A 302 -19.62 11.71 -10.59
CA THR A 302 -19.76 11.06 -11.90
C THR A 302 -19.59 9.56 -11.85
N ASP A 303 -18.89 9.03 -10.85
CA ASP A 303 -18.68 7.61 -10.66
C ASP A 303 -18.35 7.32 -9.18
N ASP A 304 -19.28 6.68 -8.50
CA ASP A 304 -19.19 6.21 -7.11
C ASP A 304 -19.01 4.69 -7.02
N THR A 305 -18.91 4.00 -8.15
CA THR A 305 -18.84 2.53 -8.21
C THR A 305 -17.48 1.96 -7.77
N ASN A 306 -16.50 2.83 -7.45
CA ASN A 306 -15.13 2.46 -7.18
C ASN A 306 -14.56 3.00 -5.86
N PRO A 307 -15.15 2.69 -4.68
CA PRO A 307 -14.50 3.05 -3.43
C PRO A 307 -13.06 2.49 -3.39
N PRO A 308 -12.08 3.22 -2.83
CA PRO A 308 -12.25 4.43 -2.03
C PRO A 308 -12.18 5.76 -2.83
N TYR A 309 -12.18 5.72 -4.16
CA TYR A 309 -12.05 6.91 -5.00
C TYR A 309 -13.37 7.23 -5.67
N ILE A 310 -13.99 8.35 -5.29
CA ILE A 310 -15.21 8.85 -5.89
C ILE A 310 -14.84 9.89 -6.95
N ARG A 311 -15.21 9.66 -8.18
CA ARG A 311 -14.91 10.57 -9.29
C ARG A 311 -15.95 11.67 -9.39
N CYS A 312 -15.45 12.87 -9.70
CA CYS A 312 -16.30 14.07 -9.77
C CYS A 312 -15.99 14.89 -11.02
N ASN A 313 -17.02 15.60 -11.48
CA ASN A 313 -16.91 16.78 -12.33
C ASN A 313 -16.94 18.04 -11.47
N VAL A 314 -16.24 19.07 -11.94
CA VAL A 314 -16.22 20.38 -11.32
C VAL A 314 -16.66 21.42 -12.37
N ASN A 315 -17.61 22.28 -11.99
CA ASN A 315 -18.17 23.35 -12.83
C ASN A 315 -18.77 22.87 -14.16
N GLY A 316 -19.37 21.66 -14.17
CA GLY A 316 -20.02 21.11 -15.37
C GLY A 316 -19.07 20.74 -16.51
N GLY A 317 -17.77 20.63 -16.23
CA GLY A 317 -16.78 20.19 -17.23
C GLY A 317 -16.89 18.69 -17.52
N ASP A 318 -16.63 18.28 -18.76
CA ASP A 318 -16.65 16.86 -19.21
C ASP A 318 -15.51 16.01 -18.65
N SER A 319 -14.68 16.53 -17.79
CA SER A 319 -13.43 15.88 -17.35
C SER A 319 -13.62 15.19 -16.01
N ASN A 320 -13.68 13.85 -16.02
CA ASN A 320 -13.55 12.96 -14.86
C ASN A 320 -12.14 13.01 -14.23
N ALA A 321 -11.50 14.18 -14.23
CA ALA A 321 -10.12 14.35 -13.79
C ALA A 321 -10.00 14.55 -12.29
N TYR A 322 -11.12 14.72 -11.60
CA TYR A 322 -11.17 14.97 -10.16
C TYR A 322 -11.72 13.77 -9.40
N TYR A 323 -11.21 13.59 -8.20
CA TYR A 323 -11.70 12.56 -7.29
C TYR A 323 -11.46 12.97 -5.84
N PHE A 324 -12.28 12.47 -4.94
CA PHE A 324 -11.99 12.48 -3.51
C PHE A 324 -11.96 11.04 -2.97
N LYS A 325 -11.44 10.87 -1.76
CA LYS A 325 -11.43 9.60 -1.07
C LYS A 325 -12.64 9.53 -0.16
N LEU A 326 -13.42 8.45 -0.25
CA LEU A 326 -14.58 8.27 0.61
C LEU A 326 -14.20 8.20 2.11
N GLU A 327 -13.00 7.65 2.40
CA GLU A 327 -12.45 7.58 3.77
C GLU A 327 -12.03 8.95 4.33
N ASP A 328 -11.80 9.94 3.46
CA ASP A 328 -11.42 11.31 3.81
C ASP A 328 -11.95 12.26 2.73
N PRO A 329 -13.24 12.65 2.81
CA PRO A 329 -13.88 13.51 1.81
C PRO A 329 -13.52 14.99 1.96
N THR A 330 -12.49 15.32 2.73
CA THR A 330 -12.11 16.71 3.01
C THR A 330 -11.51 17.40 1.79
N TYR A 331 -10.76 16.63 0.95
CA TYR A 331 -10.00 17.20 -0.15
C TYR A 331 -10.33 16.57 -1.50
N MET A 332 -10.40 17.44 -2.52
CA MET A 332 -10.46 17.05 -3.92
C MET A 332 -9.08 16.89 -4.50
N PHE A 333 -8.86 15.83 -5.27
CA PHE A 333 -7.62 15.51 -5.96
C PHE A 333 -7.83 15.53 -7.47
N ASN A 334 -6.80 15.93 -8.20
CA ASN A 334 -6.75 15.82 -9.65
C ASN A 334 -5.71 14.78 -10.07
N PHE A 335 -6.09 13.81 -10.89
CA PHE A 335 -5.17 12.80 -11.42
C PHE A 335 -4.05 13.38 -12.29
N LYS A 336 -4.21 14.60 -12.80
CA LYS A 336 -3.15 15.32 -13.53
C LYS A 336 -2.11 15.95 -12.60
N GLY A 337 -2.28 15.84 -11.28
CA GLY A 337 -1.36 16.36 -10.29
C GLY A 337 -1.49 17.85 -10.02
N GLU A 338 -2.66 18.43 -10.31
CA GLU A 338 -3.02 19.80 -9.93
C GLU A 338 -3.33 19.92 -8.45
N PRO A 339 -3.42 21.15 -7.90
CA PRO A 339 -3.52 21.36 -6.48
C PRO A 339 -4.75 20.71 -5.86
N ILE A 340 -4.58 20.26 -4.63
CA ILE A 340 -5.63 19.73 -3.77
C ILE A 340 -6.43 20.90 -3.23
N TRP A 341 -7.78 20.83 -3.31
CA TRP A 341 -8.67 21.82 -2.71
C TRP A 341 -9.42 21.24 -1.53
N SER A 342 -9.81 22.10 -0.59
CA SER A 342 -10.84 21.78 0.39
C SER A 342 -12.22 21.74 -0.28
N ILE A 343 -12.92 20.60 -0.20
CA ILE A 343 -14.27 20.43 -0.75
C ILE A 343 -15.24 21.37 -0.03
N GLU A 344 -15.13 21.47 1.30
CA GLU A 344 -15.96 22.37 2.12
C GLU A 344 -15.87 23.83 1.68
N LYS A 345 -14.65 24.31 1.37
CA LYS A 345 -14.44 25.68 0.91
C LYS A 345 -14.89 25.88 -0.54
N ALA A 346 -14.71 24.88 -1.40
CA ALA A 346 -15.08 24.95 -2.82
C ALA A 346 -16.60 24.85 -3.05
N ASP A 347 -17.26 23.91 -2.37
CA ASP A 347 -18.69 23.66 -2.46
C ASP A 347 -19.23 23.20 -1.10
N PRO A 348 -19.57 24.15 -0.20
CA PRO A 348 -20.05 23.85 1.15
C PRO A 348 -21.34 23.02 1.17
N ASP A 349 -22.22 23.22 0.19
CA ASP A 349 -23.51 22.53 0.11
C ASP A 349 -23.30 21.07 -0.30
N PHE A 350 -22.41 20.82 -1.27
CA PHE A 350 -21.99 19.47 -1.66
C PHE A 350 -21.29 18.76 -0.51
N TYR A 351 -20.38 19.44 0.18
CA TYR A 351 -19.65 18.87 1.32
C TYR A 351 -20.59 18.42 2.43
N LYS A 352 -21.58 19.25 2.77
CA LYS A 352 -22.59 18.92 3.76
C LYS A 352 -23.42 17.70 3.36
N THR A 353 -23.91 17.68 2.12
CA THR A 353 -24.72 16.56 1.60
C THR A 353 -23.91 15.25 1.60
N LEU A 354 -22.65 15.30 1.17
CA LEU A 354 -21.74 14.16 1.15
C LEU A 354 -21.48 13.64 2.56
N PHE A 355 -21.29 14.54 3.50
CA PHE A 355 -21.01 14.23 4.88
C PHE A 355 -22.23 13.59 5.57
N ASP A 356 -23.41 14.14 5.36
CA ASP A 356 -24.66 13.59 5.90
C ASP A 356 -24.93 12.18 5.33
N HIS A 357 -24.73 11.98 4.03
CA HIS A 357 -24.88 10.67 3.37
C HIS A 357 -23.86 9.65 3.90
N TYR A 358 -22.60 10.03 4.05
CA TYR A 358 -21.56 9.17 4.59
C TYR A 358 -21.83 8.74 6.03
N GLN A 359 -22.35 9.66 6.86
CA GLN A 359 -22.75 9.35 8.23
C GLN A 359 -23.93 8.40 8.29
N GLU A 360 -24.97 8.62 7.48
CA GLU A 360 -26.13 7.72 7.40
C GLU A 360 -25.75 6.30 6.97
N GLU A 361 -24.83 6.17 6.01
CA GLU A 361 -24.31 4.87 5.56
C GLU A 361 -23.51 4.15 6.66
N MET A 362 -22.63 4.88 7.35
CA MET A 362 -21.82 4.33 8.44
C MET A 362 -22.68 3.96 9.65
N GLU A 363 -23.73 4.72 9.96
CA GLU A 363 -24.70 4.40 11.01
C GLU A 363 -25.52 3.15 10.65
N LYS A 364 -25.95 3.00 9.39
CA LYS A 364 -26.67 1.81 8.91
C LYS A 364 -25.82 0.54 8.97
N GLU A 365 -24.50 0.65 8.75
CA GLU A 365 -23.59 -0.50 8.85
C GLU A 365 -23.16 -0.83 10.29
N GLY A 366 -23.55 -0.03 11.28
CA GLY A 366 -23.15 -0.19 12.68
C GLY A 366 -21.64 -0.05 12.91
N ARG A 367 -20.92 0.63 12.02
CA ARG A 367 -19.46 0.78 12.01
C ARG A 367 -18.98 2.20 12.24
N ALA A 368 -19.82 3.08 12.70
CA ALA A 368 -19.47 4.51 12.85
C ALA A 368 -18.45 4.76 13.96
N THR A 369 -17.18 4.63 13.63
CA THR A 369 -16.15 5.27 14.44
C THR A 369 -16.18 6.77 14.22
N PHE A 370 -15.97 7.58 15.26
CA PHE A 370 -15.99 9.03 15.12
C PHE A 370 -14.82 9.72 15.86
N PRO A 371 -14.35 10.87 15.34
CA PRO A 371 -13.30 11.62 16.00
C PRO A 371 -13.81 12.26 17.29
N VAL A 372 -13.03 12.11 18.34
CA VAL A 372 -13.27 12.72 19.66
C VAL A 372 -12.12 13.65 19.97
N VAL A 373 -12.48 14.85 20.43
CA VAL A 373 -11.54 15.80 21.02
C VAL A 373 -12.07 16.23 22.36
N LEU A 374 -11.19 16.40 23.33
CA LEU A 374 -11.55 16.85 24.66
C LEU A 374 -10.40 17.61 25.33
N ARG A 375 -10.70 18.36 26.37
CA ARG A 375 -9.72 18.96 27.26
C ARG A 375 -9.87 18.31 28.65
N ASP A 376 -8.81 17.68 29.11
CA ASP A 376 -8.77 17.20 30.50
C ASP A 376 -8.72 18.40 31.45
N TYR A 377 -9.72 18.51 32.33
CA TYR A 377 -9.87 19.66 33.20
C TYR A 377 -8.92 19.66 34.39
N ASP A 378 -8.34 18.50 34.76
CA ASP A 378 -7.38 18.39 35.87
C ASP A 378 -5.97 18.82 35.41
N THR A 379 -5.60 18.50 34.16
CA THR A 379 -4.25 18.71 33.62
C THR A 379 -4.17 19.82 32.58
N ASP A 380 -5.29 20.37 32.14
CA ASP A 380 -5.44 21.31 31.01
C ASP A 380 -4.86 20.77 29.68
N THR A 381 -4.75 19.46 29.58
CA THR A 381 -4.21 18.78 28.41
C THR A 381 -5.32 18.48 27.42
N HIS A 382 -5.10 18.82 26.13
CA HIS A 382 -6.00 18.42 25.07
C HIS A 382 -5.67 17.03 24.56
N TYR A 383 -6.72 16.30 24.17
CA TYR A 383 -6.61 14.95 23.59
C TYR A 383 -7.42 14.83 22.30
N ASN A 384 -6.95 13.97 21.42
CA ASN A 384 -7.70 13.55 20.24
C ASN A 384 -7.58 12.03 20.02
N GLY A 385 -8.55 11.43 19.36
CA GLY A 385 -8.58 10.00 19.01
C GLY A 385 -9.85 9.65 18.25
N ILE A 386 -9.89 8.45 17.67
CA ILE A 386 -11.09 7.91 17.00
C ILE A 386 -11.73 6.89 17.92
N PHE A 387 -12.98 7.13 18.27
CA PHE A 387 -13.77 6.25 19.15
C PHE A 387 -14.63 5.29 18.33
N ASP A 388 -14.62 4.01 18.72
CA ASP A 388 -15.50 2.98 18.20
C ASP A 388 -16.62 2.69 19.23
N PRO A 389 -17.85 3.12 18.98
CA PRO A 389 -18.97 2.92 19.89
C PRO A 389 -19.39 1.45 20.02
N ASN A 390 -19.11 0.60 19.04
CA ASN A 390 -19.46 -0.81 19.09
C ASN A 390 -18.56 -1.58 20.06
N LEU A 391 -17.28 -1.17 20.15
CA LEU A 391 -16.31 -1.75 21.05
C LEU A 391 -16.17 -0.95 22.37
N ASN A 392 -16.85 0.19 22.47
CA ASN A 392 -16.73 1.15 23.57
C ASN A 392 -15.26 1.51 23.89
N GLN A 393 -14.44 1.73 22.86
CA GLN A 393 -13.02 2.03 23.00
C GLN A 393 -12.49 2.91 21.85
N PHE A 394 -11.33 3.53 22.05
CA PHE A 394 -10.61 4.19 20.97
C PHE A 394 -9.95 3.13 20.07
N THR A 395 -9.90 3.41 18.76
CA THR A 395 -9.32 2.49 17.77
C THR A 395 -7.81 2.35 17.98
N GLU A 396 -7.24 1.19 17.64
CA GLU A 396 -5.79 0.98 17.72
C GLU A 396 -5.00 1.89 16.77
N GLN A 397 -5.59 2.21 15.62
CA GLN A 397 -4.97 3.08 14.63
C GLN A 397 -4.91 4.55 15.07
N PHE A 398 -5.92 5.01 15.83
CA PHE A 398 -6.01 6.36 16.34
C PHE A 398 -6.44 6.32 17.81
N PRO A 399 -5.53 5.89 18.72
CA PRO A 399 -5.82 5.88 20.15
C PRO A 399 -5.99 7.30 20.66
N LEU A 400 -6.61 7.45 21.83
CA LEU A 400 -6.65 8.74 22.50
C LEU A 400 -5.24 9.17 22.90
N VAL A 401 -4.76 10.26 22.34
CA VAL A 401 -3.40 10.77 22.61
C VAL A 401 -3.42 12.25 22.97
N PRO A 402 -2.49 12.72 23.82
CA PRO A 402 -2.31 14.14 24.08
C PRO A 402 -1.95 14.89 22.78
N CYS A 403 -2.51 16.08 22.61
CA CYS A 403 -2.27 16.92 21.44
C CYS A 403 -2.19 18.41 21.78
N ALA A 404 -1.63 19.21 20.89
CA ALA A 404 -1.68 20.64 21.00
C ALA A 404 -3.08 21.17 20.63
N ALA A 405 -3.57 22.20 21.29
CA ALA A 405 -4.86 22.83 20.96
C ALA A 405 -4.93 23.28 19.48
N SER A 406 -3.79 23.72 18.91
CA SER A 406 -3.69 24.14 17.51
C SER A 406 -3.80 22.99 16.50
N SER A 407 -3.58 21.73 16.91
CA SER A 407 -3.68 20.56 16.03
C SER A 407 -5.10 19.98 15.94
N ILE A 408 -6.00 20.39 16.81
CA ILE A 408 -7.36 19.87 16.88
C ILE A 408 -8.14 20.13 15.59
N GLU A 409 -8.03 21.32 15.03
CA GLU A 409 -8.70 21.66 13.78
C GLU A 409 -8.24 20.76 12.62
N GLY A 410 -6.92 20.58 12.47
CA GLY A 410 -6.37 19.68 11.46
C GLY A 410 -6.81 18.23 11.66
N PHE A 411 -6.82 17.76 12.92
CA PHE A 411 -7.29 16.41 13.25
C PHE A 411 -8.79 16.23 12.90
N MET A 412 -9.65 17.14 13.32
CA MET A 412 -11.08 17.06 13.04
C MET A 412 -11.35 17.09 11.53
N ARG A 413 -10.68 17.98 10.79
CA ARG A 413 -10.81 18.09 9.33
C ARG A 413 -10.31 16.85 8.61
N SER A 414 -9.21 16.24 9.05
CA SER A 414 -8.70 15.00 8.43
C SER A 414 -9.65 13.80 8.59
N HIS A 415 -10.64 13.91 9.48
CA HIS A 415 -11.69 12.92 9.70
C HIS A 415 -13.08 13.43 9.32
N GLY A 416 -13.14 14.41 8.40
CA GLY A 416 -14.39 14.90 7.84
C GLY A 416 -15.27 15.73 8.80
N ARG A 417 -14.70 16.26 9.89
CA ARG A 417 -15.45 17.08 10.89
C ARG A 417 -14.91 18.49 10.98
N SER A 418 -15.78 19.45 11.19
CA SER A 418 -15.36 20.78 11.60
C SER A 418 -14.91 20.77 13.06
N LYS A 419 -13.98 21.69 13.39
CA LYS A 419 -13.62 21.93 14.79
C LYS A 419 -14.87 22.33 15.55
N PRO A 420 -15.20 21.67 16.69
CA PRO A 420 -16.32 22.11 17.52
C PRO A 420 -16.07 23.51 18.06
N ASP A 421 -17.10 24.32 18.11
CA ASP A 421 -17.04 25.68 18.68
C ASP A 421 -16.60 25.68 20.14
N PHE A 422 -16.90 24.60 20.84
CA PHE A 422 -16.49 24.36 22.20
C PHE A 422 -15.89 22.96 22.34
N ILE A 423 -14.63 22.89 22.82
CA ILE A 423 -13.98 21.61 23.10
C ILE A 423 -14.53 21.10 24.44
N PRO A 424 -15.15 19.89 24.46
CA PRO A 424 -15.72 19.35 25.68
C PRO A 424 -14.66 19.13 26.76
N ASP A 425 -15.01 19.44 28.01
CA ASP A 425 -14.20 19.03 29.16
C ASP A 425 -14.36 17.55 29.42
N GLY A 426 -13.27 16.90 29.84
CA GLY A 426 -13.25 15.49 30.20
C GLY A 426 -12.28 15.20 31.33
N LYS A 427 -12.34 13.99 31.83
CA LYS A 427 -11.39 13.43 32.78
C LYS A 427 -10.76 12.19 32.16
N VAL A 428 -9.46 12.24 31.94
CA VAL A 428 -8.69 11.11 31.43
C VAL A 428 -7.92 10.48 32.59
N VAL A 429 -8.21 9.24 32.90
CA VAL A 429 -7.60 8.50 34.01
C VAL A 429 -6.99 7.18 33.54
N PHE A 430 -6.05 6.66 34.32
CA PHE A 430 -5.58 5.29 34.20
C PHE A 430 -5.91 4.60 35.55
N ASP A 431 -7.08 3.96 35.60
CA ASP A 431 -7.59 3.33 36.83
C ASP A 431 -7.82 1.82 36.60
N PRO A 432 -6.87 0.98 37.03
CA PRO A 432 -6.98 -0.49 36.95
C PRO A 432 -8.08 -1.06 37.86
N ALA A 433 -8.43 -0.35 38.92
CA ALA A 433 -9.44 -0.79 39.90
C ALA A 433 -10.88 -0.45 39.47
N SER A 434 -11.05 0.34 38.43
CA SER A 434 -12.37 0.71 37.96
C SER A 434 -13.15 -0.53 37.51
N LYS A 435 -14.36 -0.67 38.02
CA LYS A 435 -15.31 -1.72 37.62
C LYS A 435 -15.98 -1.41 36.27
N SER A 436 -15.96 -0.15 35.84
CA SER A 436 -16.51 0.25 34.57
C SER A 436 -15.39 0.38 33.54
N ASP A 437 -15.43 -0.45 32.51
CA ASP A 437 -14.57 -0.36 31.32
C ASP A 437 -14.94 0.87 30.46
N SER A 438 -15.52 1.88 31.07
CA SER A 438 -16.34 2.83 30.36
C SER A 438 -15.58 4.09 29.95
N VAL A 439 -15.49 4.22 28.64
CA VAL A 439 -15.47 5.52 28.00
C VAL A 439 -16.90 6.06 28.01
N ASN A 440 -17.17 7.11 28.77
CA ASN A 440 -18.45 7.80 28.79
C ASN A 440 -18.33 9.13 28.04
N LEU A 441 -18.86 9.17 26.84
CA LEU A 441 -18.91 10.35 25.96
C LEU A 441 -20.32 10.95 25.86
N THR A 442 -21.29 10.44 26.61
CA THR A 442 -22.68 10.90 26.55
C THR A 442 -22.95 12.18 27.32
N ASN A 443 -22.21 12.39 28.41
CA ASN A 443 -22.40 13.57 29.25
C ASN A 443 -21.06 14.31 29.45
N VAL A 444 -21.08 15.63 29.36
CA VAL A 444 -19.94 16.49 29.71
C VAL A 444 -19.97 16.75 31.24
N PRO A 445 -18.86 16.59 31.94
CA PRO A 445 -17.53 16.21 31.44
C PRO A 445 -17.44 14.73 31.03
N TYR A 446 -16.72 14.47 29.94
CA TYR A 446 -16.45 13.10 29.49
C TYR A 446 -15.61 12.37 30.53
N TYR A 447 -15.80 11.05 30.64
CA TYR A 447 -14.94 10.20 31.47
C TYR A 447 -14.30 9.12 30.63
N ILE A 448 -12.96 9.05 30.67
CA ILE A 448 -12.20 8.11 29.87
C ILE A 448 -11.19 7.41 30.74
N ASN A 449 -11.36 6.11 30.92
CA ASN A 449 -10.35 5.26 31.53
C ASN A 449 -9.46 4.67 30.44
N MET A 450 -8.18 5.03 30.47
CA MET A 450 -7.15 4.54 29.53
C MET A 450 -6.69 3.13 29.85
N PHE A 451 -7.03 2.58 31.01
CA PHE A 451 -6.70 1.22 31.35
C PHE A 451 -7.54 0.24 30.52
N ARG A 452 -6.87 -0.68 29.86
CA ARG A 452 -7.52 -1.77 29.11
C ARG A 452 -7.20 -3.09 29.77
N LYS A 453 -8.23 -3.85 30.10
CA LYS A 453 -8.06 -5.22 30.55
C LYS A 453 -7.53 -6.07 29.41
N THR A 454 -6.50 -6.85 29.69
CA THR A 454 -6.00 -7.86 28.75
C THR A 454 -6.99 -9.02 28.66
N GLU A 455 -6.86 -9.87 27.62
CA GLU A 455 -7.65 -11.10 27.50
C GLU A 455 -7.55 -11.98 28.74
N TYR A 456 -6.37 -12.05 29.37
CA TYR A 456 -6.16 -12.76 30.64
C TYR A 456 -6.95 -12.16 31.79
N MET A 457 -7.13 -10.85 31.85
CA MET A 457 -7.93 -10.18 32.88
C MET A 457 -9.42 -10.35 32.67
N LEU A 458 -9.85 -10.68 31.43
CA LEU A 458 -11.24 -10.95 31.07
C LEU A 458 -11.61 -12.44 31.21
N ASP A 459 -10.63 -13.33 31.38
CA ASP A 459 -10.89 -14.76 31.55
C ASP A 459 -11.48 -15.04 32.94
N ARG A 460 -12.80 -15.13 32.93
CA ARG A 460 -13.61 -15.35 34.14
C ARG A 460 -13.27 -16.65 34.89
N ALA A 461 -12.94 -17.70 34.13
CA ALA A 461 -12.58 -19.01 34.68
C ALA A 461 -11.24 -18.95 35.45
N TYR A 462 -10.31 -18.11 34.95
CA TYR A 462 -9.04 -17.86 35.59
C TYR A 462 -9.22 -17.05 36.89
N HIS A 463 -10.05 -16.02 36.89
CA HIS A 463 -10.34 -15.18 38.05
C HIS A 463 -11.10 -15.92 39.14
N GLU A 464 -11.98 -16.85 38.84
CA GLU A 464 -12.70 -17.69 39.82
C GLU A 464 -11.77 -18.69 40.52
N GLN A 465 -10.63 -19.05 39.87
CA GLN A 465 -9.61 -19.93 40.48
C GLN A 465 -8.58 -19.19 41.33
N LEU A 466 -8.38 -17.91 41.11
CA LEU A 466 -7.47 -17.06 41.90
C LEU A 466 -8.30 -16.31 42.94
N SER A 467 -8.43 -16.88 44.15
CA SER A 467 -8.91 -16.08 45.27
C SER A 467 -7.86 -15.02 45.59
N MET A 468 -8.28 -13.76 45.82
CA MET A 468 -7.39 -12.68 46.22
C MET A 468 -6.55 -13.13 47.44
N GLY A 469 -5.25 -12.91 47.40
CA GLY A 469 -4.32 -13.21 48.46
C GLY A 469 -3.56 -14.53 48.37
N ASP A 470 -3.65 -15.26 47.25
CA ASP A 470 -3.00 -16.56 47.14
C ASP A 470 -1.77 -16.55 46.22
N ALA A 471 -0.70 -15.85 46.65
CA ALA A 471 0.58 -15.81 45.95
C ALA A 471 1.16 -17.21 45.68
N HIS A 472 0.79 -18.23 46.47
CA HIS A 472 1.19 -19.62 46.24
C HIS A 472 0.60 -20.22 44.99
N LYS A 473 -0.56 -19.75 44.53
CA LYS A 473 -1.15 -20.21 43.27
C LYS A 473 -0.39 -19.67 42.05
N ILE A 474 0.10 -18.45 42.10
CA ILE A 474 0.95 -17.90 41.03
C ILE A 474 2.27 -18.67 40.94
N ALA A 475 2.86 -19.05 42.07
CA ALA A 475 4.07 -19.86 42.08
C ALA A 475 3.87 -21.22 41.39
N SER A 476 2.68 -21.82 41.51
CA SER A 476 2.36 -23.11 40.93
C SER A 476 1.84 -22.99 39.49
N SER A 477 1.02 -21.96 39.16
CA SER A 477 0.38 -21.80 37.85
C SER A 477 1.26 -21.06 36.83
N CYS A 478 2.11 -20.14 37.32
CA CYS A 478 2.98 -19.32 36.48
C CYS A 478 4.40 -19.22 37.12
N PRO A 479 5.15 -20.32 37.24
CA PRO A 479 6.40 -20.36 38.01
C PRO A 479 7.47 -19.41 37.45
N LEU A 480 7.48 -19.11 36.18
CA LEU A 480 8.42 -18.15 35.57
C LEU A 480 8.10 -16.71 35.97
N ILE A 481 6.83 -16.34 36.00
CA ILE A 481 6.38 -15.02 36.43
C ILE A 481 6.67 -14.85 37.94
N TYR A 482 6.38 -15.86 38.75
CA TYR A 482 6.70 -15.83 40.15
C TYR A 482 8.21 -15.65 40.43
N LYS A 483 9.07 -16.38 39.71
CA LYS A 483 10.53 -16.20 39.77
C LYS A 483 10.98 -14.81 39.37
N LEU A 484 10.40 -14.26 38.29
CA LEU A 484 10.71 -12.91 37.84
C LEU A 484 10.30 -11.86 38.87
N LEU A 485 9.09 -11.95 39.42
CA LEU A 485 8.62 -11.06 40.48
C LEU A 485 9.48 -11.16 41.75
N THR A 486 9.82 -12.39 42.17
CA THR A 486 10.71 -12.63 43.29
C THR A 486 12.09 -12.00 43.07
N HIS A 487 12.61 -12.08 41.87
CA HIS A 487 13.90 -11.47 41.51
C HIS A 487 13.84 -9.93 41.52
N ILE A 488 12.81 -9.34 40.91
CA ILE A 488 12.62 -7.88 40.80
C ILE A 488 12.37 -7.26 42.18
N LEU A 489 11.59 -7.93 43.03
CA LEU A 489 11.18 -7.46 44.35
C LEU A 489 12.13 -7.87 45.48
N GLY A 490 13.35 -8.32 45.17
CA GLY A 490 14.38 -8.61 46.14
C GLY A 490 14.20 -9.91 46.94
N GLY A 491 13.33 -10.81 46.52
CA GLY A 491 13.18 -12.16 47.08
C GLY A 491 12.33 -12.23 48.34
N GLN A 492 11.67 -11.17 48.77
CA GLN A 492 10.81 -11.15 49.95
C GLN A 492 9.38 -11.60 49.59
N SER A 493 8.89 -12.65 50.24
CA SER A 493 7.58 -13.24 49.93
C SER A 493 6.41 -12.28 50.20
N LEU A 494 6.49 -11.42 51.20
CA LEU A 494 5.49 -10.41 51.51
C LEU A 494 5.33 -9.34 50.42
N GLU A 495 6.43 -8.93 49.77
CA GLU A 495 6.40 -7.93 48.71
C GLU A 495 5.86 -8.52 47.43
N VAL A 496 6.19 -9.76 47.12
CA VAL A 496 5.63 -10.50 45.98
C VAL A 496 4.12 -10.72 46.18
N GLU A 497 3.69 -11.08 47.37
CA GLU A 497 2.29 -11.25 47.75
C GLU A 497 1.53 -9.92 47.66
N HIS A 498 2.10 -8.84 48.17
CA HIS A 498 1.49 -7.51 48.09
C HIS A 498 1.35 -7.03 46.65
N PHE A 499 2.38 -7.19 45.82
CA PHE A 499 2.35 -6.82 44.42
C PHE A 499 1.36 -7.68 43.63
N THR A 500 1.29 -8.97 43.93
CA THR A 500 0.36 -9.91 43.29
C THR A 500 -1.09 -9.60 43.62
N ASN A 501 -1.36 -9.15 44.85
CA ASN A 501 -2.69 -8.72 45.28
C ASN A 501 -3.09 -7.35 44.72
N TRP A 502 -2.12 -6.56 44.27
CA TRP A 502 -2.36 -5.28 43.64
C TRP A 502 -2.65 -5.41 42.13
N LEU A 503 -2.06 -6.39 41.44
CA LEU A 503 -2.34 -6.74 40.06
C LEU A 503 -3.70 -7.40 39.92
#